data_a1590767e4e3297478534b2de25485bb
#
_entry.id   a1590767e4e3297478534b2de25485bb
#
_cell.length_a   1.000
_cell.length_b   1.000
_cell.length_c   1.000
_cell.angle_alpha   90.00
_cell.angle_beta   90.00
_cell.angle_gamma   90.00
#
_symmetry.space_group_name_H-M   'P 1'
#
loop_
_entity.id
_entity.type
_entity.pdbx_description
1 polymer ?
#
loop_
_entity_poly.entity_id
_entity_poly.type
_entity_poly.pdbx_seq_one_letter_code
_entity_poly.pdbx_strand_id
1 'polypeptide(L)'
;DVTILREKDFIAHPKPNGYRSYHMILKMPVRFLGNTSETAALPCLEVQIRTIAMDCWASIEHELKYKHDIANPELMQQELKHCSDQIASTDLSLSTLKELILTPNADPDANSNTSAGAEKPVASDCRGIPLG
;
A
#
# COMPACT_ATOMS: atom_id res chain seq x y z
N ASP A 1 -8.66 18.47 8.98
CA ASP A 1 -7.73 17.38 9.32
C ASP A 1 -8.09 16.12 8.52
N VAL A 2 -7.08 15.35 8.11
CA VAL A 2 -7.24 14.07 7.43
C VAL A 2 -7.43 12.98 8.48
N THR A 3 -8.43 12.13 8.30
CA THR A 3 -8.67 10.98 9.21
C THR A 3 -8.51 9.68 8.46
N ILE A 4 -7.65 8.78 8.97
CA ILE A 4 -7.52 7.42 8.44
C ILE A 4 -8.65 6.58 9.02
N LEU A 5 -9.51 6.03 8.16
CA LEU A 5 -10.65 5.21 8.55
C LEU A 5 -10.33 3.72 8.57
N ARG A 6 -9.51 3.28 7.63
CA ARG A 6 -9.13 1.87 7.47
C ARG A 6 -7.82 1.78 6.72
N GLU A 7 -7.03 0.78 7.07
CA GLU A 7 -5.79 0.45 6.38
C GLU A 7 -5.61 -1.05 6.22
N LYS A 8 -4.87 -1.46 5.19
CA LYS A 8 -4.42 -2.82 4.93
C LYS A 8 -2.99 -2.82 4.42
N ASP A 9 -2.17 -3.60 5.06
CA ASP A 9 -0.78 -3.79 4.70
C ASP A 9 -0.59 -5.09 3.90
N PHE A 10 -0.68 -4.98 2.58
CA PHE A 10 -0.33 -6.07 1.67
C PHE A 10 1.17 -6.12 1.34
N ILE A 11 2.01 -5.22 1.91
CA ILE A 11 3.46 -5.32 1.81
C ILE A 11 3.95 -6.37 2.81
N ALA A 12 3.52 -6.25 4.08
CA ALA A 12 3.84 -7.23 5.12
C ALA A 12 3.07 -8.56 4.92
N HIS A 13 1.83 -8.50 4.42
CA HIS A 13 0.96 -9.64 4.21
C HIS A 13 0.45 -9.69 2.75
N PRO A 14 1.29 -10.14 1.80
CA PRO A 14 0.94 -10.15 0.38
C PRO A 14 -0.27 -11.05 0.08
N LYS A 15 -1.00 -10.73 -0.99
CA LYS A 15 -2.04 -11.62 -1.50
C LYS A 15 -1.43 -12.91 -2.07
N PRO A 16 -2.20 -14.01 -2.16
CA PRO A 16 -1.71 -15.28 -2.69
C PRO A 16 -1.10 -15.19 -4.11
N ASN A 17 -1.59 -14.26 -4.94
CA ASN A 17 -1.06 -14.01 -6.28
C ASN A 17 0.26 -13.22 -6.31
N GLY A 18 0.74 -12.72 -5.15
CA GLY A 18 1.94 -11.90 -5.05
C GLY A 18 1.69 -10.39 -5.01
N TYR A 19 0.44 -9.93 -5.08
CA TYR A 19 0.12 -8.50 -5.01
C TYR A 19 0.60 -7.87 -3.71
N ARG A 20 1.29 -6.72 -3.82
CA ARG A 20 1.82 -5.93 -2.69
C ARG A 20 1.45 -4.46 -2.86
N SER A 21 0.93 -3.87 -1.79
CA SER A 21 0.60 -2.44 -1.71
C SER A 21 0.20 -2.11 -0.27
N TYR A 22 0.38 -0.89 0.18
CA TYR A 22 -0.23 -0.39 1.40
C TYR A 22 -1.48 0.41 1.05
N HIS A 23 -2.63 0.03 1.58
CA HIS A 23 -3.93 0.66 1.29
C HIS A 23 -4.44 1.43 2.49
N MET A 24 -4.95 2.64 2.25
CA MET A 24 -5.62 3.46 3.24
C MET A 24 -6.93 4.00 2.69
N ILE A 25 -7.98 3.97 3.51
CA ILE A 25 -9.19 4.77 3.28
C ILE A 25 -9.09 6.00 4.15
N LEU A 26 -9.06 7.15 3.51
CA LEU A 26 -8.96 8.44 4.15
C LEU A 26 -10.28 9.20 4.04
N LYS A 27 -10.64 9.92 5.11
CA LYS A 27 -11.68 10.94 5.09
C LYS A 27 -11.02 12.31 5.21
N MET A 28 -11.27 13.20 4.26
CA MET A 28 -10.65 14.51 4.25
C MET A 28 -11.62 15.59 3.81
N PRO A 29 -11.54 16.81 4.41
CA PRO A 29 -12.32 17.92 3.96
C PRO A 29 -11.83 18.41 2.59
N VAL A 30 -12.71 18.40 1.60
CA VAL A 30 -12.42 19.01 0.30
C VAL A 30 -13.00 20.40 0.28
N ARG A 31 -12.15 21.41 0.15
CA ARG A 31 -12.59 22.80 -0.05
C ARG A 31 -12.70 23.05 -1.56
N PHE A 32 -13.93 23.14 -2.05
CA PHE A 32 -14.16 23.66 -3.39
C PHE A 32 -14.16 25.19 -3.35
N LEU A 33 -13.37 25.82 -4.22
CA LEU A 33 -13.42 27.27 -4.40
C LEU A 33 -14.85 27.67 -4.84
N GLY A 34 -15.60 28.30 -3.94
CA GLY A 34 -16.86 28.94 -4.27
C GLY A 34 -18.09 28.48 -3.51
N ASN A 35 -18.03 27.46 -2.65
CA ASN A 35 -19.19 27.07 -1.84
C ASN A 35 -18.81 26.89 -0.38
N THR A 36 -19.22 27.86 0.46
CA THR A 36 -19.07 27.84 1.91
C THR A 36 -20.24 27.14 2.61
N SER A 37 -20.83 26.11 2.01
CA SER A 37 -21.88 25.35 2.67
C SER A 37 -21.24 24.39 3.67
N GLU A 38 -21.52 24.59 4.95
CA GLU A 38 -20.99 23.80 6.09
C GLU A 38 -21.42 22.33 6.10
N THR A 39 -22.19 21.88 5.12
CA THR A 39 -22.71 20.50 4.99
C THR A 39 -22.07 19.70 3.85
N ALA A 40 -20.88 20.09 3.37
CA ALA A 40 -20.18 19.27 2.38
C ALA A 40 -19.81 17.91 2.98
N ALA A 41 -20.39 16.83 2.47
CA ALA A 41 -20.02 15.48 2.81
C ALA A 41 -18.51 15.31 2.61
N LEU A 42 -17.81 14.84 3.64
CA LEU A 42 -16.38 14.58 3.54
C LEU A 42 -16.16 13.34 2.66
N PRO A 43 -15.56 13.46 1.48
CA PRO A 43 -15.32 12.31 0.62
C PRO A 43 -14.37 11.33 1.26
N CYS A 44 -14.58 10.03 0.98
CA CYS A 44 -13.63 8.97 1.28
C CYS A 44 -12.76 8.74 0.05
N LEU A 45 -11.45 8.68 0.28
CA LEU A 45 -10.43 8.42 -0.73
C LEU A 45 -9.72 7.12 -0.41
N GLU A 46 -9.54 6.26 -1.41
CA GLU A 46 -8.60 5.15 -1.31
C GLU A 46 -7.23 5.61 -1.80
N VAL A 47 -6.22 5.49 -0.95
CA VAL A 47 -4.83 5.76 -1.27
C VAL A 47 -4.08 4.43 -1.28
N GLN A 48 -3.34 4.17 -2.35
CA GLN A 48 -2.48 3.00 -2.49
C GLN A 48 -1.04 3.46 -2.59
N ILE A 49 -0.20 2.99 -1.67
CA ILE A 49 1.24 3.27 -1.64
C ILE A 49 1.98 2.03 -2.11
N ARG A 50 2.85 2.22 -3.11
CA ARG A 50 3.65 1.16 -3.74
C ARG A 50 5.04 1.67 -4.04
N THR A 51 6.02 0.76 -4.13
CA THR A 51 7.26 1.05 -4.83
C THR A 51 7.00 1.07 -6.35
N ILE A 52 7.93 1.65 -7.11
CA ILE A 52 7.84 1.67 -8.59
C ILE A 52 7.72 0.23 -9.14
N ALA A 53 8.48 -0.70 -8.56
CA ALA A 53 8.46 -2.09 -8.99
C ALA A 53 7.14 -2.80 -8.64
N MET A 54 6.56 -2.53 -7.48
CA MET A 54 5.22 -3.03 -7.10
C MET A 54 4.14 -2.50 -8.03
N ASP A 55 4.23 -1.23 -8.46
CA ASP A 55 3.26 -0.62 -9.36
C ASP A 55 3.37 -1.19 -10.77
N CYS A 56 4.60 -1.38 -11.27
CA CYS A 56 4.86 -2.08 -12.53
C CYS A 56 4.27 -3.49 -12.54
N TRP A 57 4.50 -4.26 -11.47
CA TRP A 57 3.93 -5.61 -11.32
C TRP A 57 2.40 -5.58 -11.34
N ALA A 58 1.78 -4.67 -10.59
CA ALA A 58 0.33 -4.54 -10.51
C ALA A 58 -0.30 -4.18 -11.85
N SER A 59 0.37 -3.36 -12.66
CA SER A 59 -0.06 -3.01 -14.01
C SER A 59 -0.06 -4.22 -14.94
N ILE A 60 1.00 -5.03 -14.91
CA ILE A 60 1.10 -6.25 -15.71
C ILE A 60 0.05 -7.29 -15.29
N GLU A 61 -0.14 -7.49 -14.00
CA GLU A 61 -1.16 -8.41 -13.46
C GLU A 61 -2.57 -7.99 -13.90
N HIS A 62 -2.85 -6.68 -13.86
CA HIS A 62 -4.11 -6.13 -14.33
C HIS A 62 -4.32 -6.38 -15.83
N GLU A 63 -3.32 -6.15 -16.69
CA GLU A 63 -3.41 -6.42 -18.11
C GLU A 63 -3.67 -7.91 -18.40
N LEU A 64 -3.00 -8.81 -17.67
CA LEU A 64 -3.17 -10.24 -17.84
C LEU A 64 -4.60 -10.73 -17.47
N LYS A 65 -5.24 -10.11 -16.48
CA LYS A 65 -6.63 -10.42 -16.11
C LYS A 65 -7.63 -10.14 -17.24
N TYR A 66 -7.37 -9.14 -18.07
CA TYR A 66 -8.26 -8.74 -19.17
C TYR A 66 -7.93 -9.39 -20.51
N LYS A 67 -6.82 -10.09 -20.60
CA LYS A 67 -6.42 -10.81 -21.80
C LYS A 67 -7.05 -12.22 -21.80
N HIS A 68 -8.03 -12.44 -22.66
CA HIS A 68 -8.78 -13.72 -22.74
C HIS A 68 -8.02 -14.85 -23.46
N ASP A 69 -6.99 -14.55 -24.25
CA ASP A 69 -6.25 -15.50 -25.10
C ASP A 69 -4.83 -15.77 -24.58
N ILE A 70 -4.69 -16.09 -23.30
CA ILE A 70 -3.37 -16.46 -22.74
C ILE A 70 -3.16 -17.96 -22.90
N ALA A 71 -2.14 -18.33 -23.65
CA ALA A 71 -1.70 -19.70 -23.82
C ALA A 71 -0.99 -20.20 -22.56
N ASN A 72 -1.56 -20.64 -21.52
CA ASN A 72 -0.97 -21.12 -20.28
C ASN A 72 -1.13 -20.16 -19.09
N PRO A 73 -2.36 -19.92 -18.64
CA PRO A 73 -2.61 -18.96 -17.58
C PRO A 73 -1.98 -19.36 -16.23
N GLU A 74 -1.86 -20.65 -15.95
CA GLU A 74 -1.26 -21.15 -14.71
C GLU A 74 0.24 -20.83 -14.62
N LEU A 75 0.97 -21.06 -15.72
CA LEU A 75 2.39 -20.71 -15.80
C LEU A 75 2.60 -19.20 -15.64
N MET A 76 1.75 -18.39 -16.28
CA MET A 76 1.82 -16.93 -16.15
C MET A 76 1.59 -16.47 -14.72
N GLN A 77 0.66 -17.07 -13.99
CA GLN A 77 0.43 -16.75 -12.59
C GLN A 77 1.62 -17.14 -11.69
N GLN A 78 2.24 -18.29 -11.96
CA GLN A 78 3.44 -18.71 -11.25
C GLN A 78 4.62 -17.75 -11.49
N GLU A 79 4.84 -17.35 -12.74
CA GLU A 79 5.89 -16.39 -13.09
C GLU A 79 5.63 -15.01 -12.47
N LEU A 80 4.39 -14.53 -12.48
CA LEU A 80 4.02 -13.29 -11.80
C LEU A 80 4.30 -13.35 -10.30
N LYS A 81 3.96 -14.47 -9.66
CA LYS A 81 4.24 -14.67 -8.23
C LYS A 81 5.74 -14.66 -7.97
N HIS A 82 6.52 -15.35 -8.81
CA HIS A 82 7.97 -15.37 -8.72
C HIS A 82 8.58 -13.97 -8.89
N CYS A 83 8.13 -13.21 -9.89
CA CYS A 83 8.55 -11.81 -10.08
C CYS A 83 8.24 -10.95 -8.86
N SER A 84 7.04 -11.11 -8.25
CA SER A 84 6.69 -10.37 -7.04
C SER A 84 7.65 -10.63 -5.88
N ASP A 85 8.07 -11.88 -5.69
CA ASP A 85 9.00 -12.24 -4.61
C ASP A 85 10.41 -11.68 -4.87
N GLN A 86 10.86 -11.67 -6.13
CA GLN A 86 12.13 -11.03 -6.53
C GLN A 86 12.09 -9.50 -6.31
N ILE A 87 11.00 -8.84 -6.69
CA ILE A 87 10.77 -7.41 -6.46
C ILE A 87 10.85 -7.10 -4.97
N ALA A 88 10.19 -7.87 -4.13
CA ALA A 88 10.20 -7.64 -2.68
C ALA A 88 11.61 -7.76 -2.09
N SER A 89 12.40 -8.74 -2.54
CA SER A 89 13.79 -8.90 -2.12
C SER A 89 14.66 -7.72 -2.56
N THR A 90 14.47 -7.25 -3.79
CA THR A 90 15.20 -6.10 -4.33
C THR A 90 14.84 -4.81 -3.61
N ASP A 91 13.54 -4.54 -3.37
CA ASP A 91 13.07 -3.37 -2.65
C ASP A 91 13.63 -3.33 -1.21
N LEU A 92 13.69 -4.49 -0.54
CA LEU A 92 14.29 -4.59 0.79
C LEU A 92 15.79 -4.26 0.76
N SER A 93 16.52 -4.81 -0.22
CA SER A 93 17.96 -4.55 -0.38
C SER A 93 18.24 -3.07 -0.64
N LEU A 94 17.44 -2.42 -1.50
CA LEU A 94 17.55 -0.99 -1.78
C LEU A 94 17.23 -0.13 -0.54
N SER A 95 16.24 -0.53 0.25
CA SER A 95 15.90 0.15 1.50
C SER A 95 17.05 0.08 2.50
N THR A 96 17.65 -1.11 2.67
CA THR A 96 18.80 -1.31 3.54
C THR A 96 20.00 -0.46 3.10
N LEU A 97 20.30 -0.42 1.80
CA LEU A 97 21.38 0.42 1.27
C LEU A 97 21.12 1.90 1.53
N LYS A 98 19.87 2.36 1.36
CA LYS A 98 19.48 3.74 1.65
C LYS A 98 19.69 4.08 3.13
N GLU A 99 19.31 3.20 4.04
CA GLU A 99 19.54 3.40 5.48
C GLU A 99 21.03 3.50 5.81
N LEU A 100 21.87 2.62 5.25
CA LEU A 100 23.31 2.64 5.44
C LEU A 100 23.96 3.93 4.91
N ILE A 101 23.45 4.50 3.83
CA ILE A 101 23.94 5.76 3.27
C ILE A 101 23.53 6.95 4.16
N LEU A 102 22.31 6.92 4.70
CA LEU A 102 21.75 8.02 5.49
C LEU A 102 22.24 8.01 6.96
N THR A 103 22.68 6.86 7.48
CA THR A 103 23.19 6.68 8.85
C THR A 103 24.60 6.13 8.89
N PRO A 104 25.61 6.85 8.32
CA PRO A 104 26.98 6.35 8.23
C PRO A 104 27.70 6.15 9.58
N ASN A 105 27.15 6.62 10.70
CA ASN A 105 27.73 6.58 12.03
C ASN A 105 26.75 6.08 13.12
N ALA A 106 25.78 5.26 12.79
CA ALA A 106 24.95 4.63 13.82
C ALA A 106 25.76 3.51 14.49
N ASP A 107 26.17 3.73 15.75
CA ASP A 107 26.77 2.72 16.60
C ASP A 107 25.86 1.49 16.69
N PRO A 108 26.40 0.26 16.62
CA PRO A 108 25.60 -0.96 16.60
C PRO A 108 24.86 -1.29 17.91
N ASP A 109 25.00 -0.50 18.96
CA ASP A 109 24.50 -0.83 20.31
C ASP A 109 23.25 -0.07 20.78
N ALA A 110 22.57 0.71 19.93
CA ALA A 110 21.36 1.43 20.33
C ALA A 110 20.07 0.66 19.97
N ASN A 111 19.87 -0.53 20.55
CA ASN A 111 18.57 -1.22 20.49
C ASN A 111 18.04 -1.48 21.90
N SER A 112 17.17 -0.61 22.42
CA SER A 112 16.10 -1.01 23.35
C SER A 112 15.08 0.09 23.61
N ASN A 113 13.81 -0.27 23.50
CA ASN A 113 12.60 0.34 24.07
C ASN A 113 12.02 1.61 23.43
N THR A 114 10.89 1.45 22.75
CA THR A 114 9.66 2.17 23.18
C THR A 114 8.41 1.49 22.63
N SER A 115 7.66 0.88 23.51
CA SER A 115 6.26 0.51 23.31
C SER A 115 5.39 1.71 23.67
N ALA A 116 4.58 2.21 22.76
CA ALA A 116 3.50 3.15 23.07
C ALA A 116 2.23 2.71 22.35
N GLY A 117 1.20 2.39 23.14
CA GLY A 117 -0.13 2.02 22.66
C GLY A 117 -0.85 3.20 22.03
N ALA A 118 -1.55 2.95 20.94
CA ALA A 118 -2.45 3.90 20.32
C ALA A 118 -3.88 3.35 20.38
N GLU A 119 -4.75 4.11 21.07
CA GLU A 119 -6.20 3.93 21.09
C GLU A 119 -6.80 4.08 19.69
N LYS A 120 -7.71 3.17 19.32
CA LYS A 120 -8.45 3.19 18.05
C LYS A 120 -9.64 4.15 18.15
N PRO A 121 -9.77 5.13 17.26
CA PRO A 121 -11.02 5.86 17.12
C PRO A 121 -12.08 5.02 16.41
N VAL A 122 -13.30 5.12 16.87
CA VAL A 122 -14.47 4.41 16.36
C VAL A 122 -14.83 4.92 14.96
N ALA A 123 -14.81 4.03 13.98
CA ALA A 123 -15.13 4.32 12.60
C ALA A 123 -16.64 4.44 12.37
N SER A 124 -17.11 5.59 11.92
CA SER A 124 -18.45 5.76 11.35
C SER A 124 -18.36 5.98 9.83
N ASP A 125 -18.93 5.03 9.11
CA ASP A 125 -19.58 5.19 7.82
C ASP A 125 -18.74 5.44 6.56
N CYS A 126 -17.87 4.50 6.23
CA CYS A 126 -17.49 4.21 4.83
C CYS A 126 -17.64 2.69 4.55
N ARG A 127 -18.79 2.11 4.94
CA ARG A 127 -19.11 0.71 4.66
C ARG A 127 -19.43 0.57 3.18
N GLY A 128 -18.56 -0.08 2.43
CA GLY A 128 -18.85 -0.42 1.04
C GLY A 128 -17.72 -0.17 0.03
N ILE A 129 -16.62 0.48 0.42
CA ILE A 129 -15.46 0.59 -0.46
C ILE A 129 -14.63 -0.69 -0.32
N PRO A 130 -14.57 -1.59 -1.34
CA PRO A 130 -13.70 -2.75 -1.30
C PRO A 130 -12.24 -2.27 -1.33
N LEU A 131 -11.39 -2.82 -0.49
CA LEU A 131 -9.96 -2.68 -0.64
C LEU A 131 -9.50 -3.73 -1.65
N GLY A 132 -9.12 -3.27 -2.83
CA GLY A 132 -8.68 -4.05 -3.98
C GLY A 132 -7.63 -5.14 -3.72
#